data_ece4d8e27b7c6f7a0e225afec57ef6be
#
_entry.id   ece4d8e27b7c6f7a0e225afec57ef6be
#
_cell.length_a   1.000
_cell.length_b   1.000
_cell.length_c   1.000
_cell.angle_alpha   90.00
_cell.angle_beta   90.00
_cell.angle_gamma   90.00
#
_symmetry.space_group_name_H-M   'P 1'
#
loop_
_entity.id
_entity.type
_entity.pdbx_description
1 polymer ?
#
loop_
_entity_poly.entity_id
_entity_poly.type
_entity_poly.pdbx_seq_one_letter_code
_entity_poly.pdbx_strand_id
1 'polypeptide(L)'
;WQYGGVKAKKAFCEVACAIAKSEKVTVLASFEQYENARRMLPPHIRVVEMSSDDAWARDVSPEFVVNDKGDMRGVDWYFNAWGGLVDGLYFPWDKDNKIARKVCDMLDVDVYDFSDFVLEGGSISADGEGTILTTEACLLSAGRNPQLSKAEIEENLCEGLGAKKVIWLPGGILGDETNEHVDNICVFAAPHT
;
A
#
# COMPACT_ATOMS: atom_id res chain seq x y z
N TRP A 1 10.43 17.82 -2.07
CA TRP A 1 10.61 18.09 -0.62
C TRP A 1 11.32 19.44 -0.43
N GLN A 2 10.79 20.28 0.45
CA GLN A 2 11.42 21.55 0.79
C GLN A 2 12.82 21.31 1.39
N TYR A 3 13.75 22.23 1.12
CA TYR A 3 15.13 22.17 1.64
C TYR A 3 15.86 20.84 1.36
N GLY A 4 15.65 20.22 0.21
CA GLY A 4 16.28 18.95 -0.17
C GLY A 4 15.83 17.74 0.66
N GLY A 5 14.69 17.87 1.36
CA GLY A 5 14.12 16.80 2.16
C GLY A 5 14.89 16.44 3.44
N VAL A 6 15.80 17.29 3.94
CA VAL A 6 16.66 16.95 5.09
C VAL A 6 15.87 16.50 6.31
N LYS A 7 14.80 17.24 6.66
CA LYS A 7 13.95 16.88 7.82
C LYS A 7 13.18 15.58 7.59
N ALA A 8 12.63 15.39 6.39
CA ALA A 8 11.91 14.18 6.03
C ALA A 8 12.84 12.96 6.07
N LYS A 9 14.00 13.02 5.42
CA LYS A 9 15.00 11.93 5.45
C LYS A 9 15.40 11.55 6.87
N LYS A 10 15.58 12.55 7.75
CA LYS A 10 15.86 12.30 9.17
C LYS A 10 14.69 11.57 9.84
N ALA A 11 13.45 12.01 9.63
CA ALA A 11 12.27 11.37 10.19
C ALA A 11 12.13 9.92 9.70
N PHE A 12 12.31 9.64 8.40
CA PHE A 12 12.32 8.28 7.87
C PHE A 12 13.39 7.39 8.52
N CYS A 13 14.60 7.92 8.73
CA CYS A 13 15.65 7.17 9.41
C CYS A 13 15.29 6.87 10.88
N GLU A 14 14.71 7.85 11.59
CA GLU A 14 14.26 7.67 12.98
C GLU A 14 13.16 6.62 13.09
N VAL A 15 12.18 6.65 12.19
CA VAL A 15 11.11 5.64 12.11
C VAL A 15 11.69 4.26 11.79
N ALA A 16 12.52 4.13 10.77
CA ALA A 16 13.17 2.87 10.42
C ALA A 16 13.98 2.29 11.60
N CYS A 17 14.74 3.13 12.30
CA CYS A 17 15.47 2.72 13.50
C CYS A 17 14.57 2.33 14.67
N ALA A 18 13.40 2.96 14.80
CA ALA A 18 12.44 2.62 15.85
C ALA A 18 11.81 1.25 15.61
N ILE A 19 11.38 0.98 14.38
CA ILE A 19 10.82 -0.31 13.96
C ILE A 19 11.87 -1.43 14.06
N ALA A 20 13.12 -1.14 13.66
CA ALA A 20 14.22 -2.11 13.69
C ALA A 20 14.58 -2.63 15.08
N LYS A 21 14.01 -2.09 16.15
CA LYS A 21 14.15 -2.64 17.52
C LYS A 21 13.33 -3.91 17.74
N SER A 22 12.26 -4.09 16.98
CA SER A 22 11.32 -5.22 17.12
C SER A 22 11.22 -6.07 15.88
N GLU A 23 11.45 -5.49 14.67
CA GLU A 23 11.25 -6.16 13.40
C GLU A 23 12.41 -5.91 12.43
N LYS A 24 12.54 -6.79 11.42
CA LYS A 24 13.47 -6.56 10.32
C LYS A 24 12.95 -5.46 9.41
N VAL A 25 13.77 -4.47 9.14
CA VAL A 25 13.44 -3.35 8.25
C VAL A 25 14.27 -3.42 6.99
N THR A 26 13.61 -3.27 5.85
CA THR A 26 14.23 -3.01 4.55
C THR A 26 13.75 -1.65 4.05
N VAL A 27 14.67 -0.75 3.76
CA VAL A 27 14.38 0.56 3.19
C VAL A 27 14.59 0.50 1.67
N LEU A 28 13.58 0.89 0.92
CA LEU A 28 13.67 1.05 -0.54
C LEU A 28 14.14 2.48 -0.83
N ALA A 29 15.08 2.62 -1.73
CA ALA A 29 15.61 3.91 -2.14
C ALA A 29 15.84 3.94 -3.64
N SER A 30 15.55 5.08 -4.28
CA SER A 30 15.90 5.27 -5.69
C SER A 30 17.41 5.25 -5.88
N PHE A 31 17.85 5.03 -7.10
CA PHE A 31 19.27 5.05 -7.47
C PHE A 31 19.98 6.30 -6.92
N GLU A 32 19.39 7.48 -7.11
CA GLU A 32 19.96 8.76 -6.68
C GLU A 32 20.04 8.91 -5.15
N GLN A 33 19.20 8.20 -4.41
CA GLN A 33 19.13 8.29 -2.96
C GLN A 33 19.81 7.11 -2.23
N TYR A 34 20.15 6.04 -2.94
CA TYR A 34 20.71 4.82 -2.34
C TYR A 34 21.91 5.07 -1.44
N GLU A 35 22.93 5.74 -1.97
CA GLU A 35 24.16 6.05 -1.22
C GLU A 35 23.89 6.95 0.00
N ASN A 36 22.94 7.88 -0.14
CA ASN A 36 22.55 8.74 0.96
C ASN A 36 21.83 7.96 2.03
N ALA A 37 20.86 7.11 1.66
CA ALA A 37 20.13 6.25 2.58
C ALA A 37 21.09 5.30 3.31
N ARG A 38 22.03 4.67 2.57
CA ARG A 38 23.03 3.76 3.15
C ARG A 38 23.91 4.43 4.20
N ARG A 39 24.28 5.70 3.99
CA ARG A 39 25.09 6.48 4.95
C ARG A 39 24.31 6.94 6.18
N MET A 40 23.00 7.20 6.02
CA MET A 40 22.17 7.70 7.12
C MET A 40 21.65 6.57 8.03
N LEU A 41 21.51 5.35 7.52
CA LEU A 41 20.93 4.22 8.24
C LEU A 41 22.01 3.33 8.87
N PRO A 42 21.75 2.74 10.06
CA PRO A 42 22.65 1.75 10.67
C PRO A 42 22.87 0.54 9.76
N PRO A 43 24.02 -0.16 9.90
CA PRO A 43 24.37 -1.30 9.03
C PRO A 43 23.38 -2.47 9.07
N HIS A 44 22.66 -2.66 10.19
CA HIS A 44 21.68 -3.74 10.34
C HIS A 44 20.35 -3.49 9.60
N ILE A 45 20.08 -2.27 9.18
CA ILE A 45 18.93 -1.95 8.34
C ILE A 45 19.34 -2.15 6.87
N ARG A 46 18.64 -3.09 6.20
CA ARG A 46 18.87 -3.35 4.79
C ARG A 46 18.41 -2.15 3.96
N VAL A 47 19.20 -1.76 2.97
CA VAL A 47 18.80 -0.79 1.94
C VAL A 47 18.84 -1.50 0.60
N VAL A 48 17.78 -1.36 -0.18
CA VAL A 48 17.64 -1.93 -1.52
C VAL A 48 17.39 -0.80 -2.50
N GLU A 49 18.07 -0.83 -3.63
CA GLU A 49 17.77 0.06 -4.73
C GLU A 49 16.47 -0.38 -5.39
N MET A 50 15.45 0.44 -5.24
CA MET A 50 14.15 0.24 -5.87
C MET A 50 13.52 1.61 -6.10
N SER A 51 13.51 2.04 -7.36
CA SER A 51 12.98 3.35 -7.72
C SER A 51 11.47 3.38 -7.60
N SER A 52 10.97 4.43 -6.97
CA SER A 52 9.57 4.81 -6.85
C SER A 52 9.38 6.25 -7.32
N ASP A 53 8.15 6.65 -7.56
CA ASP A 53 7.78 8.04 -7.90
C ASP A 53 7.40 8.80 -6.63
N ASP A 54 6.84 8.12 -5.60
CA ASP A 54 6.58 8.68 -4.27
C ASP A 54 6.98 7.66 -3.16
N ALA A 55 6.73 8.00 -1.89
CA ALA A 55 7.26 7.31 -0.71
C ALA A 55 6.21 6.53 0.11
N TRP A 56 5.01 6.32 -0.42
CA TRP A 56 3.87 5.75 0.29
C TRP A 56 3.84 4.22 0.21
N ALA A 57 4.69 3.59 1.01
CA ALA A 57 4.84 2.13 1.02
C ALA A 57 3.53 1.38 1.34
N ARG A 58 2.63 1.94 2.13
CA ARG A 58 1.33 1.34 2.44
C ARG A 58 0.49 1.14 1.19
N ASP A 59 0.54 2.09 0.26
CA ASP A 59 -0.34 2.12 -0.90
C ASP A 59 0.22 1.38 -2.12
N VAL A 60 1.55 1.32 -2.24
CA VAL A 60 2.23 0.74 -3.41
C VAL A 60 2.83 -0.65 -3.15
N SER A 61 2.90 -1.10 -1.89
CA SER A 61 3.42 -2.44 -1.56
C SER A 61 2.35 -3.50 -1.79
N PRO A 62 2.75 -4.79 -1.98
CA PRO A 62 1.78 -5.86 -2.07
C PRO A 62 1.06 -6.05 -0.74
N GLU A 63 -0.20 -6.39 -0.79
CA GLU A 63 -0.88 -6.98 0.36
C GLU A 63 -0.47 -8.44 0.48
N PHE A 64 -0.09 -8.89 1.67
CA PHE A 64 0.29 -10.28 1.88
C PHE A 64 -0.87 -11.06 2.47
N VAL A 65 -1.16 -12.20 1.85
CA VAL A 65 -2.12 -13.19 2.36
C VAL A 65 -1.38 -14.46 2.78
N VAL A 66 -1.86 -15.08 3.86
CA VAL A 66 -1.26 -16.28 4.45
C VAL A 66 -2.32 -17.35 4.60
N ASN A 67 -2.03 -18.58 4.22
CA ASN A 67 -2.92 -19.72 4.41
C ASN A 67 -2.69 -20.40 5.78
N ASP A 68 -3.56 -21.37 6.11
CA ASP A 68 -3.48 -22.14 7.36
C ASP A 68 -2.18 -22.92 7.56
N LYS A 69 -1.37 -23.09 6.51
CA LYS A 69 -0.06 -23.75 6.57
C LYS A 69 1.09 -22.76 6.76
N GLY A 70 0.80 -21.48 6.71
CA GLY A 70 1.80 -20.42 6.78
C GLY A 70 2.47 -20.08 5.44
N ASP A 71 1.96 -20.63 4.32
CA ASP A 71 2.43 -20.21 3.00
C ASP A 71 1.92 -18.79 2.72
N MET A 72 2.80 -17.93 2.25
CA MET A 72 2.53 -16.52 1.99
C MET A 72 2.52 -16.23 0.50
N ARG A 73 1.62 -15.36 0.06
CA ARG A 73 1.61 -14.78 -1.28
C ARG A 73 1.38 -13.28 -1.22
N GLY A 74 1.92 -12.57 -2.19
CA GLY A 74 1.60 -11.16 -2.40
C GLY A 74 0.41 -11.00 -3.34
N VAL A 75 -0.38 -9.96 -3.13
CA VAL A 75 -1.42 -9.53 -4.07
C VAL A 75 -0.91 -8.25 -4.74
N ASP A 76 -0.85 -8.27 -6.06
CA ASP A 76 -0.34 -7.17 -6.88
C ASP A 76 -1.53 -6.43 -7.51
N TRP A 77 -1.94 -5.34 -6.88
CA TRP A 77 -3.00 -4.45 -7.34
C TRP A 77 -2.45 -3.39 -8.30
N TYR A 78 -3.33 -2.84 -9.14
CA TYR A 78 -2.96 -1.69 -9.96
C TYR A 78 -2.95 -0.42 -9.13
N PHE A 79 -1.82 0.27 -9.09
CA PHE A 79 -1.68 1.58 -8.48
C PHE A 79 -1.71 2.69 -9.53
N ASN A 80 -2.51 3.74 -9.31
CA ASN A 80 -2.71 4.83 -10.27
C ASN A 80 -2.60 6.23 -9.64
N ALA A 81 -1.76 6.40 -8.64
CA ALA A 81 -1.56 7.67 -7.94
C ALA A 81 -2.85 8.25 -7.35
N TRP A 82 -3.71 7.40 -6.74
CA TRP A 82 -4.94 7.74 -6.02
C TRP A 82 -6.06 8.35 -6.88
N GLY A 83 -6.11 8.06 -8.16
CA GLY A 83 -7.23 8.54 -8.99
C GLY A 83 -6.94 8.61 -10.48
N GLY A 84 -5.77 8.18 -10.90
CA GLY A 84 -5.38 8.09 -12.30
C GLY A 84 -5.42 9.45 -12.99
N LEU A 85 -6.03 9.48 -14.19
CA LEU A 85 -6.18 10.71 -14.95
C LEU A 85 -7.42 11.53 -14.55
N VAL A 86 -8.23 11.06 -13.59
CA VAL A 86 -9.44 11.76 -13.13
C VAL A 86 -9.06 12.78 -12.07
N ASP A 87 -8.46 12.33 -10.99
CA ASP A 87 -8.13 13.12 -9.82
C ASP A 87 -6.84 12.66 -9.11
N GLY A 88 -6.00 11.86 -9.81
CA GLY A 88 -4.70 11.42 -9.29
C GLY A 88 -3.72 12.56 -9.03
N LEU A 89 -2.81 12.34 -8.08
CA LEU A 89 -1.91 13.40 -7.61
C LEU A 89 -0.73 13.65 -8.53
N TYR A 90 -0.33 12.68 -9.34
CA TYR A 90 0.79 12.81 -10.28
C TYR A 90 0.71 11.83 -11.45
N PHE A 91 1.49 12.12 -12.47
CA PHE A 91 1.71 11.28 -13.64
C PHE A 91 3.15 11.48 -14.15
N PRO A 92 3.85 10.43 -14.60
CA PRO A 92 3.48 9.02 -14.57
C PRO A 92 3.62 8.38 -13.16
N TRP A 93 3.01 7.21 -12.94
CA TRP A 93 3.11 6.39 -11.72
C TRP A 93 3.68 4.99 -11.98
N ASP A 94 4.37 4.81 -13.10
CA ASP A 94 4.83 3.48 -13.56
C ASP A 94 5.80 2.81 -12.60
N LYS A 95 6.60 3.60 -11.85
CA LYS A 95 7.55 3.01 -10.90
C LYS A 95 6.83 2.50 -9.68
N ASP A 96 5.89 3.27 -9.17
CA ASP A 96 5.09 2.91 -8.01
C ASP A 96 4.21 1.69 -8.30
N ASN A 97 3.54 1.65 -9.44
CA ASN A 97 2.74 0.50 -9.88
C ASN A 97 3.54 -0.81 -10.03
N LYS A 98 4.86 -0.77 -10.01
CA LYS A 98 5.73 -1.95 -10.09
C LYS A 98 6.33 -2.37 -8.75
N ILE A 99 6.09 -1.61 -7.69
CA ILE A 99 6.70 -1.87 -6.37
C ILE A 99 6.21 -3.20 -5.81
N ALA A 100 4.90 -3.46 -5.84
CA ALA A 100 4.32 -4.69 -5.31
C ALA A 100 4.99 -5.93 -5.92
N ARG A 101 5.05 -5.99 -7.25
CA ARG A 101 5.68 -7.11 -7.95
C ARG A 101 7.16 -7.27 -7.60
N LYS A 102 7.92 -6.18 -7.60
CA LYS A 102 9.34 -6.20 -7.26
C LYS A 102 9.61 -6.61 -5.81
N VAL A 103 8.73 -6.23 -4.88
CA VAL A 103 8.83 -6.66 -3.48
C VAL A 103 8.60 -8.16 -3.37
N CYS A 104 7.60 -8.71 -4.06
CA CYS A 104 7.36 -10.15 -4.10
C CYS A 104 8.55 -10.92 -4.70
N ASP A 105 9.09 -10.44 -5.83
CA ASP A 105 10.29 -11.02 -6.45
C ASP A 105 11.50 -10.97 -5.50
N MET A 106 11.68 -9.85 -4.77
CA MET A 106 12.77 -9.70 -3.78
C MET A 106 12.65 -10.67 -2.60
N LEU A 107 11.42 -11.05 -2.24
CA LEU A 107 11.10 -11.95 -1.13
C LEU A 107 10.97 -13.41 -1.57
N ASP A 108 11.03 -13.68 -2.89
CA ASP A 108 10.83 -15.00 -3.49
C ASP A 108 9.47 -15.62 -3.08
N VAL A 109 8.41 -14.81 -3.19
CA VAL A 109 7.03 -15.23 -2.91
C VAL A 109 6.17 -15.17 -4.17
N ASP A 110 5.26 -16.13 -4.30
CA ASP A 110 4.28 -16.14 -5.38
C ASP A 110 3.36 -14.92 -5.33
N VAL A 111 2.80 -14.56 -6.48
CA VAL A 111 1.93 -13.40 -6.63
C VAL A 111 0.57 -13.80 -7.16
N TYR A 112 -0.49 -13.25 -6.57
CA TYR A 112 -1.80 -13.13 -7.19
C TYR A 112 -1.85 -11.84 -7.98
N ASP A 113 -2.04 -11.96 -9.29
CA ASP A 113 -2.08 -10.83 -10.22
C ASP A 113 -3.49 -10.23 -10.27
N PHE A 114 -3.63 -9.04 -9.72
CA PHE A 114 -4.83 -8.20 -9.76
C PHE A 114 -4.54 -6.85 -10.43
N SER A 115 -3.58 -6.83 -11.36
CA SER A 115 -3.14 -5.62 -12.06
C SER A 115 -4.23 -4.95 -12.93
N ASP A 116 -5.39 -5.55 -13.08
CA ASP A 116 -6.58 -4.97 -13.72
C ASP A 116 -7.53 -4.29 -12.72
N PHE A 117 -7.24 -4.36 -11.41
CA PHE A 117 -8.07 -3.78 -10.36
C PHE A 117 -7.29 -2.72 -9.57
N VAL A 118 -7.79 -1.49 -9.57
CA VAL A 118 -7.17 -0.37 -8.84
C VAL A 118 -7.46 -0.49 -7.35
N LEU A 119 -6.41 -0.61 -6.54
CA LEU A 119 -6.50 -0.61 -5.09
C LEU A 119 -5.22 -0.08 -4.46
N GLU A 120 -5.35 0.69 -3.41
CA GLU A 120 -4.27 1.09 -2.52
C GLU A 120 -4.45 0.42 -1.15
N GLY A 121 -3.35 0.04 -0.50
CA GLY A 121 -3.40 -0.58 0.81
C GLY A 121 -4.07 0.27 1.89
N GLY A 122 -3.96 1.60 1.79
CA GLY A 122 -4.63 2.56 2.70
C GLY A 122 -6.14 2.65 2.50
N SER A 123 -6.66 2.24 1.33
CA SER A 123 -8.10 2.21 1.05
C SER A 123 -8.85 1.09 1.77
N ILE A 124 -8.12 0.15 2.38
CA ILE A 124 -8.68 -1.00 3.11
C ILE A 124 -8.09 -1.15 4.50
N SER A 125 -8.87 -1.74 5.41
CA SER A 125 -8.40 -2.27 6.69
C SER A 125 -8.96 -3.69 6.86
N ALA A 126 -8.14 -4.64 7.25
CA ALA A 126 -8.53 -6.03 7.44
C ALA A 126 -8.40 -6.46 8.90
N ASP A 127 -9.31 -7.30 9.38
CA ASP A 127 -9.26 -7.88 10.73
C ASP A 127 -8.37 -9.14 10.82
N GLY A 128 -7.89 -9.63 9.68
CA GLY A 128 -7.10 -10.87 9.58
C GLY A 128 -7.93 -12.15 9.64
N GLU A 129 -9.25 -12.08 9.83
CA GLU A 129 -10.15 -13.23 9.92
C GLU A 129 -11.28 -13.23 8.87
N GLY A 130 -11.12 -12.40 7.84
CA GLY A 130 -11.97 -12.39 6.67
C GLY A 130 -12.95 -11.23 6.60
N THR A 131 -12.79 -10.19 7.43
CA THR A 131 -13.56 -8.95 7.29
C THR A 131 -12.68 -7.81 6.80
N ILE A 132 -13.15 -7.08 5.79
CA ILE A 132 -12.51 -5.89 5.25
C ILE A 132 -13.41 -4.68 5.50
N LEU A 133 -12.78 -3.57 5.84
CA LEU A 133 -13.38 -2.26 5.97
C LEU A 133 -12.86 -1.36 4.86
N THR A 134 -13.74 -0.59 4.21
CA THR A 134 -13.40 0.36 3.17
C THR A 134 -14.41 1.51 3.11
N THR A 135 -14.20 2.50 2.24
CA THR A 135 -15.14 3.61 2.01
C THR A 135 -15.74 3.57 0.61
N GLU A 136 -17.03 3.96 0.51
CA GLU A 136 -17.70 4.12 -0.78
C GLU A 136 -17.10 5.29 -1.58
N ALA A 137 -16.77 6.38 -0.90
CA ALA A 137 -16.17 7.55 -1.53
C ALA A 137 -14.87 7.22 -2.26
N CYS A 138 -14.03 6.32 -1.72
CA CYS A 138 -12.80 5.88 -2.36
C CYS A 138 -13.07 4.86 -3.48
N LEU A 139 -13.53 3.66 -3.13
CA LEU A 139 -13.53 2.54 -4.10
C LEU A 139 -14.59 2.64 -5.19
N LEU A 140 -15.67 3.41 -4.98
CA LEU A 140 -16.69 3.65 -6.01
C LEU A 140 -16.44 4.93 -6.80
N SER A 141 -15.30 5.62 -6.58
CA SER A 141 -14.95 6.83 -7.31
C SER A 141 -14.63 6.54 -8.77
N ALA A 142 -14.80 7.57 -9.62
CA ALA A 142 -14.44 7.48 -11.03
C ALA A 142 -12.94 7.29 -11.27
N GLY A 143 -12.10 7.61 -10.29
CA GLY A 143 -10.64 7.44 -10.35
C GLY A 143 -10.15 6.04 -9.96
N ARG A 144 -11.03 5.09 -9.64
CA ARG A 144 -10.67 3.71 -9.27
C ARG A 144 -11.16 2.70 -10.32
N ASN A 145 -12.29 2.06 -10.06
CA ASN A 145 -12.84 1.00 -10.92
C ASN A 145 -14.25 1.34 -11.43
N PRO A 146 -14.44 2.43 -12.21
CA PRO A 146 -15.77 2.91 -12.60
C PRO A 146 -16.54 1.95 -13.52
N GLN A 147 -15.85 0.97 -14.09
CA GLN A 147 -16.46 -0.08 -14.94
C GLN A 147 -17.09 -1.20 -14.12
N LEU A 148 -16.79 -1.30 -12.82
CA LEU A 148 -17.27 -2.36 -11.93
C LEU A 148 -18.42 -1.88 -11.04
N SER A 149 -19.38 -2.76 -10.81
CA SER A 149 -20.39 -2.56 -9.77
C SER A 149 -19.79 -2.76 -8.37
N LYS A 150 -20.49 -2.28 -7.35
CA LYS A 150 -20.10 -2.50 -5.95
C LYS A 150 -19.93 -3.98 -5.62
N ALA A 151 -20.82 -4.86 -6.16
CA ALA A 151 -20.74 -6.29 -5.93
C ALA A 151 -19.49 -6.93 -6.58
N GLU A 152 -19.12 -6.49 -7.78
CA GLU A 152 -17.90 -6.97 -8.44
C GLU A 152 -16.63 -6.47 -7.72
N ILE A 153 -16.66 -5.28 -7.15
CA ILE A 153 -15.56 -4.77 -6.28
C ILE A 153 -15.45 -5.63 -5.01
N GLU A 154 -16.56 -5.96 -4.35
CA GLU A 154 -16.57 -6.86 -3.19
C GLU A 154 -16.01 -8.25 -3.56
N GLU A 155 -16.38 -8.79 -4.73
CA GLU A 155 -15.89 -10.08 -5.21
C GLU A 155 -14.36 -10.05 -5.40
N ASN A 156 -13.81 -9.03 -6.05
CA ASN A 156 -12.36 -8.86 -6.20
C ASN A 156 -11.63 -8.74 -4.85
N LEU A 157 -12.17 -7.97 -3.91
CA LEU A 157 -11.59 -7.86 -2.56
C LEU A 157 -11.62 -9.20 -1.82
N CYS A 158 -12.73 -9.92 -1.89
CA CYS A 158 -12.86 -11.23 -1.25
C CYS A 158 -11.95 -12.28 -1.87
N GLU A 159 -11.83 -12.30 -3.19
CA GLU A 159 -10.95 -13.23 -3.90
C GLU A 159 -9.47 -12.93 -3.62
N GLY A 160 -9.05 -11.69 -3.80
CA GLY A 160 -7.64 -11.31 -3.64
C GLY A 160 -7.14 -11.41 -2.21
N LEU A 161 -7.97 -11.11 -1.23
CA LEU A 161 -7.56 -11.04 0.19
C LEU A 161 -8.07 -12.23 1.04
N GLY A 162 -8.75 -13.19 0.44
CA GLY A 162 -9.34 -14.31 1.17
C GLY A 162 -10.43 -13.88 2.16
N ALA A 163 -11.08 -12.73 1.90
CA ALA A 163 -12.11 -12.19 2.77
C ALA A 163 -13.47 -12.85 2.50
N LYS A 164 -14.39 -12.70 3.47
CA LYS A 164 -15.76 -13.22 3.44
C LYS A 164 -16.79 -12.12 3.53
N LYS A 165 -16.36 -10.92 3.93
CA LYS A 165 -17.25 -9.79 4.19
C LYS A 165 -16.53 -8.47 3.96
N VAL A 166 -17.20 -7.54 3.30
CA VAL A 166 -16.78 -6.15 3.18
C VAL A 166 -17.76 -5.25 3.92
N ILE A 167 -17.27 -4.39 4.77
CA ILE A 167 -18.02 -3.33 5.47
C ILE A 167 -17.69 -2.01 4.79
N TRP A 168 -18.72 -1.34 4.30
CA TRP A 168 -18.62 -0.07 3.64
C TRP A 168 -18.97 1.08 4.57
N LEU A 169 -18.07 2.04 4.70
CA LEU A 169 -18.37 3.34 5.28
C LEU A 169 -18.74 4.31 4.14
N PRO A 170 -19.63 5.28 4.37
CA PRO A 170 -20.01 6.23 3.31
C PRO A 170 -18.82 7.04 2.77
N GLY A 171 -17.89 7.43 3.62
CA GLY A 171 -16.72 8.22 3.28
C GLY A 171 -15.73 8.32 4.41
N GLY A 172 -14.63 9.04 4.17
CA GLY A 172 -13.54 9.31 5.10
C GLY A 172 -13.43 10.79 5.46
N ILE A 173 -12.20 11.33 5.37
CA ILE A 173 -11.94 12.75 5.59
C ILE A 173 -12.22 13.52 4.30
N LEU A 174 -13.20 14.39 4.31
CA LEU A 174 -13.57 15.19 3.14
C LEU A 174 -12.40 16.05 2.65
N GLY A 175 -12.07 15.92 1.37
CA GLY A 175 -10.96 16.65 0.73
C GLY A 175 -9.59 16.08 1.04
N ASP A 176 -9.52 14.86 1.52
CA ASP A 176 -8.30 14.08 1.61
C ASP A 176 -7.72 13.78 0.23
N GLU A 177 -6.40 13.92 0.09
CA GLU A 177 -5.68 13.74 -1.18
C GLU A 177 -5.76 12.30 -1.72
N THR A 178 -6.09 11.31 -0.87
CA THR A 178 -6.23 9.91 -1.22
C THR A 178 -7.67 9.51 -1.58
N ASN A 179 -8.59 10.48 -1.66
CA ASN A 179 -10.02 10.25 -1.88
C ASN A 179 -10.69 9.46 -0.75
N GLU A 180 -10.47 9.91 0.48
CA GLU A 180 -11.17 9.42 1.67
C GLU A 180 -10.83 7.97 2.03
N HIS A 181 -9.54 7.65 2.08
CA HIS A 181 -9.04 6.36 2.58
C HIS A 181 -9.58 6.02 3.97
N VAL A 182 -9.89 4.74 4.18
CA VAL A 182 -10.43 4.26 5.46
C VAL A 182 -9.40 4.28 6.59
N ASP A 183 -8.11 4.09 6.31
CA ASP A 183 -7.04 4.07 7.30
C ASP A 183 -6.85 5.40 8.03
N ASN A 184 -7.32 6.50 7.43
CA ASN A 184 -7.33 7.83 8.05
C ASN A 184 -8.41 8.00 9.13
N ILE A 185 -9.42 7.10 9.21
CA ILE A 185 -10.58 7.27 10.09
C ILE A 185 -10.91 6.04 10.91
N CYS A 186 -10.57 4.86 10.47
CA CYS A 186 -11.00 3.62 11.12
C CYS A 186 -10.00 2.48 10.89
N VAL A 187 -9.78 1.69 11.93
CA VAL A 187 -8.95 0.48 11.90
C VAL A 187 -9.52 -0.56 12.86
N PHE A 188 -9.37 -1.83 12.55
CA PHE A 188 -9.69 -2.88 13.50
C PHE A 188 -8.69 -2.88 14.67
N ALA A 189 -9.20 -2.83 15.90
CA ALA A 189 -8.38 -2.91 17.12
C ALA A 189 -8.06 -4.37 17.50
N ALA A 190 -8.89 -5.30 17.06
CA ALA A 190 -8.75 -6.74 17.19
C ALA A 190 -9.69 -7.41 16.16
N PRO A 191 -9.57 -8.73 15.89
CA PRO A 191 -10.53 -9.43 15.04
C PRO A 191 -11.96 -9.14 15.44
N HIS A 192 -12.79 -8.78 14.49
CA HIS A 192 -14.23 -8.42 14.64
C HIS A 192 -14.54 -7.21 15.54
N THR A 193 -13.53 -6.36 15.86
CA THR A 193 -13.73 -5.22 16.78
C THR A 193 -13.16 -3.92 16.21
#